data_176a717f5042643be6cca9f48dec9cbb
#
_entry.id   176a717f5042643be6cca9f48dec9cbb
#
_cell.length_a   1.000
_cell.length_b   1.000
_cell.length_c   1.000
_cell.angle_alpha   90.00
_cell.angle_beta   90.00
_cell.angle_gamma   90.00
#
_symmetry.space_group_name_H-M   'P 1'
#
loop_
_entity.id
_entity.type
_entity.pdbx_description
1 polymer ?
#
loop_
_entity_poly.entity_id
_entity_poly.type
_entity_poly.pdbx_seq_one_letter_code
_entity_poly.pdbx_strand_id
1 'polypeptide(L)'
;KDADKPRIHTFLATSAIHMKHKLKMDPEEVVQRVSEMVAYARSLCADVEFSPEDAGRSDPEFLYVVLGEAIKSGATTLNIPDTVGYTTPDEYFKLIDGIIKHTPGMHDGITVSVHCHDDLGMATANALAGIQAGARQAEVTINGIGERAGNTSLEEVVMTLKTRHPIFN
;
A
#
# COMPACT_ATOMS: atom_id res chain seq x y z
N LYS A 1 -0.28 -22.74 -3.33
CA LYS A 1 -0.23 -23.82 -2.32
C LYS A 1 1.11 -24.56 -2.34
N ASP A 2 1.77 -24.55 -3.49
CA ASP A 2 3.03 -25.28 -3.71
C ASP A 2 4.28 -24.36 -3.73
N ALA A 3 4.13 -23.09 -3.39
CA ALA A 3 5.26 -22.17 -3.25
C ALA A 3 5.95 -22.36 -1.89
N ASP A 4 7.28 -22.25 -1.88
CA ASP A 4 8.08 -22.39 -0.65
C ASP A 4 7.77 -21.28 0.37
N LYS A 5 7.46 -20.07 -0.11
CA LYS A 5 7.10 -18.90 0.69
C LYS A 5 5.87 -18.21 0.09
N PRO A 6 4.68 -18.76 0.30
CA PRO A 6 3.46 -18.19 -0.25
C PRO A 6 3.08 -16.91 0.48
N ARG A 7 2.52 -15.95 -0.25
CA ARG A 7 1.83 -14.78 0.29
C ARG A 7 0.43 -14.72 -0.29
N ILE A 8 -0.55 -14.37 0.51
CA ILE A 8 -1.90 -14.06 0.04
C ILE A 8 -2.08 -12.55 0.09
N HIS A 9 -2.42 -11.96 -1.05
CA HIS A 9 -2.75 -10.54 -1.16
C HIS A 9 -4.27 -10.37 -1.23
N THR A 10 -4.80 -9.49 -0.40
CA THR A 10 -6.20 -9.06 -0.40
C THR A 10 -6.28 -7.55 -0.51
N PHE A 11 -7.38 -7.04 -1.07
CA PHE A 11 -7.56 -5.59 -1.17
C PHE A 11 -9.04 -5.23 -1.07
N LEU A 12 -9.31 -4.02 -0.61
CA LEU A 12 -10.63 -3.41 -0.61
C LEU A 12 -10.49 -1.89 -0.73
N ALA A 13 -11.35 -1.25 -1.51
CA ALA A 13 -11.27 0.19 -1.71
C ALA A 13 -11.73 0.96 -0.45
N THR A 14 -11.05 2.07 -0.17
CA THR A 14 -11.27 2.89 1.03
C THR A 14 -11.64 4.34 0.74
N SER A 15 -11.58 4.78 -0.53
CA SER A 15 -11.98 6.13 -0.88
C SER A 15 -13.51 6.30 -0.88
N ALA A 16 -13.98 7.49 -0.49
CA ALA A 16 -15.41 7.81 -0.43
C ALA A 16 -16.14 7.54 -1.76
N ILE A 17 -15.47 7.83 -2.89
CA ILE A 17 -16.05 7.59 -4.22
C ILE A 17 -16.25 6.10 -4.48
N HIS A 18 -15.27 5.25 -4.10
CA HIS A 18 -15.39 3.80 -4.28
C HIS A 18 -16.37 3.17 -3.30
N MET A 19 -16.37 3.58 -2.04
CA MET A 19 -17.36 3.10 -1.06
C MET A 19 -18.78 3.36 -1.56
N LYS A 20 -19.05 4.59 -2.03
CA LYS A 20 -20.37 4.99 -2.49
C LYS A 20 -20.81 4.32 -3.79
N HIS A 21 -19.93 4.27 -4.80
CA HIS A 21 -20.34 3.92 -6.17
C HIS A 21 -19.94 2.50 -6.59
N LYS A 22 -18.82 1.98 -6.10
CA LYS A 22 -18.30 0.64 -6.43
C LYS A 22 -18.78 -0.39 -5.42
N LEU A 23 -18.51 -0.18 -4.13
CA LEU A 23 -18.79 -1.16 -3.09
C LEU A 23 -20.23 -1.07 -2.60
N LYS A 24 -20.81 0.13 -2.56
CA LYS A 24 -22.11 0.43 -1.94
C LYS A 24 -22.14 -0.01 -0.48
N MET A 25 -21.06 0.28 0.22
CA MET A 25 -20.81 -0.02 1.63
C MET A 25 -20.60 1.26 2.40
N ASP A 26 -21.04 1.30 3.66
CA ASP A 26 -20.63 2.32 4.59
C ASP A 26 -19.25 2.02 5.21
N PRO A 27 -18.62 2.97 5.94
CA PRO A 27 -17.29 2.78 6.50
C PRO A 27 -17.21 1.58 7.47
N GLU A 28 -18.24 1.34 8.29
CA GLU A 28 -18.28 0.23 9.22
C GLU A 28 -18.32 -1.12 8.51
N GLU A 29 -19.09 -1.22 7.44
CA GLU A 29 -19.16 -2.42 6.60
C GLU A 29 -17.82 -2.71 5.92
N VAL A 30 -17.09 -1.66 5.49
CA VAL A 30 -15.74 -1.81 4.91
C VAL A 30 -14.77 -2.36 5.96
N VAL A 31 -14.73 -1.80 7.16
CA VAL A 31 -13.88 -2.27 8.27
C VAL A 31 -14.18 -3.72 8.61
N GLN A 32 -15.48 -4.08 8.74
CA GLN A 32 -15.89 -5.46 9.00
C GLN A 32 -15.43 -6.40 7.89
N ARG A 33 -15.60 -6.02 6.63
CA ARG A 33 -15.20 -6.85 5.48
C ARG A 33 -13.69 -7.04 5.42
N VAL A 34 -12.89 -6.03 5.74
CA VAL A 34 -11.44 -6.14 5.85
C VAL A 34 -11.06 -7.15 6.92
N SER A 35 -11.66 -7.04 8.11
CA SER A 35 -11.44 -7.98 9.21
C SER A 35 -11.71 -9.43 8.80
N GLU A 36 -12.87 -9.69 8.22
CA GLU A 36 -13.29 -11.04 7.80
C GLU A 36 -12.33 -11.63 6.74
N MET A 37 -12.00 -10.84 5.70
CA MET A 37 -11.21 -11.35 4.58
C MET A 37 -9.74 -11.51 4.92
N VAL A 38 -9.16 -10.58 5.71
CA VAL A 38 -7.78 -10.71 6.19
C VAL A 38 -7.64 -11.89 7.15
N ALA A 39 -8.58 -12.08 8.09
CA ALA A 39 -8.58 -13.23 8.99
C ALA A 39 -8.72 -14.56 8.22
N TYR A 40 -9.57 -14.58 7.19
CA TYR A 40 -9.68 -15.76 6.32
C TYR A 40 -8.38 -16.04 5.57
N ALA A 41 -7.75 -15.03 4.96
CA ALA A 41 -6.45 -15.17 4.31
C ALA A 41 -5.38 -15.66 5.28
N ARG A 42 -5.36 -15.10 6.51
CA ARG A 42 -4.45 -15.52 7.58
C ARG A 42 -4.62 -16.96 8.01
N SER A 43 -5.83 -17.50 7.97
CA SER A 43 -6.08 -18.91 8.26
C SER A 43 -5.47 -19.87 7.21
N LEU A 44 -5.18 -19.36 6.02
CA LEU A 44 -4.62 -20.15 4.90
C LEU A 44 -3.11 -19.93 4.72
N CYS A 45 -2.57 -18.77 5.11
CA CYS A 45 -1.19 -18.38 4.89
C CYS A 45 -0.68 -17.48 6.02
N ALA A 46 0.57 -17.71 6.45
CA ALA A 46 1.19 -16.90 7.49
C ALA A 46 1.62 -15.50 7.02
N ASP A 47 1.83 -15.30 5.72
CA ASP A 47 2.19 -14.00 5.13
C ASP A 47 0.97 -13.46 4.36
N VAL A 48 0.38 -12.40 4.89
CA VAL A 48 -0.82 -11.77 4.31
C VAL A 48 -0.54 -10.30 4.05
N GLU A 49 -0.75 -9.91 2.81
CA GLU A 49 -0.69 -8.51 2.36
C GLU A 49 -2.09 -7.95 2.20
N PHE A 50 -2.32 -6.75 2.72
CA PHE A 50 -3.56 -6.00 2.52
C PHE A 50 -3.29 -4.65 1.85
N SER A 51 -4.09 -4.32 0.80
CA SER A 51 -4.07 -3.03 0.13
C SER A 51 -5.40 -2.29 0.30
N PRO A 52 -5.41 -1.07 0.90
CA PRO A 52 -6.55 -0.17 0.83
C PRO A 52 -6.60 0.50 -0.56
N GLU A 53 -7.31 -0.11 -1.50
CA GLU A 53 -7.39 0.43 -2.87
C GLU A 53 -7.79 1.91 -2.85
N ASP A 54 -7.12 2.72 -3.67
CA ASP A 54 -7.35 4.16 -3.78
C ASP A 54 -6.95 4.96 -2.52
N ALA A 55 -5.88 4.51 -1.85
CA ALA A 55 -5.38 5.14 -0.63
C ALA A 55 -5.03 6.61 -0.80
N GLY A 56 -4.48 7.01 -1.95
CA GLY A 56 -4.13 8.40 -2.25
C GLY A 56 -5.31 9.37 -2.23
N ARG A 57 -6.56 8.88 -2.38
CA ARG A 57 -7.79 9.67 -2.30
C ARG A 57 -8.67 9.34 -1.10
N SER A 58 -8.21 8.49 -0.22
CA SER A 58 -8.93 8.11 1.00
C SER A 58 -8.71 9.12 2.11
N ASP A 59 -9.68 9.22 3.02
CA ASP A 59 -9.52 9.99 4.25
C ASP A 59 -8.43 9.36 5.12
N PRO A 60 -7.40 10.11 5.57
CA PRO A 60 -6.28 9.54 6.32
C PRO A 60 -6.70 8.89 7.64
N GLU A 61 -7.63 9.49 8.39
CA GLU A 61 -8.08 8.93 9.67
C GLU A 61 -8.81 7.60 9.45
N PHE A 62 -9.61 7.52 8.38
CA PHE A 62 -10.27 6.26 8.01
C PHE A 62 -9.25 5.19 7.56
N LEU A 63 -8.21 5.58 6.83
CA LEU A 63 -7.11 4.66 6.48
C LEU A 63 -6.46 4.07 7.72
N TYR A 64 -6.16 4.88 8.75
CA TYR A 64 -5.54 4.39 9.98
C TYR A 64 -6.43 3.35 10.68
N VAL A 65 -7.74 3.57 10.70
CA VAL A 65 -8.71 2.61 11.27
C VAL A 65 -8.70 1.29 10.48
N VAL A 66 -8.84 1.36 9.15
CA VAL A 66 -8.87 0.19 8.28
C VAL A 66 -7.57 -0.62 8.36
N LEU A 67 -6.42 0.06 8.29
CA LEU A 67 -5.11 -0.58 8.37
C LEU A 67 -4.86 -1.19 9.75
N GLY A 68 -5.30 -0.52 10.82
CA GLY A 68 -5.25 -1.07 12.19
C GLY A 68 -6.07 -2.35 12.33
N GLU A 69 -7.28 -2.40 11.75
CA GLU A 69 -8.09 -3.62 11.74
C GLU A 69 -7.47 -4.72 10.88
N ALA A 70 -6.83 -4.38 9.75
CA ALA A 70 -6.08 -5.34 8.94
C ALA A 70 -4.92 -5.97 9.72
N ILE A 71 -4.12 -5.17 10.47
CA ILE A 71 -3.04 -5.67 11.34
C ILE A 71 -3.62 -6.62 12.40
N LYS A 72 -4.65 -6.20 13.11
CA LYS A 72 -5.32 -6.97 14.16
C LYS A 72 -5.86 -8.29 13.64
N SER A 73 -6.32 -8.33 12.39
CA SER A 73 -6.83 -9.52 11.71
C SER A 73 -5.74 -10.41 11.11
N GLY A 74 -4.46 -9.98 11.16
CA GLY A 74 -3.30 -10.80 10.83
C GLY A 74 -2.55 -10.42 9.56
N ALA A 75 -2.78 -9.24 9.00
CA ALA A 75 -1.93 -8.73 7.92
C ALA A 75 -0.49 -8.51 8.42
N THR A 76 0.47 -8.92 7.62
CA THR A 76 1.92 -8.77 7.86
C THR A 76 2.53 -7.68 7.00
N THR A 77 1.87 -7.34 5.90
CA THR A 77 2.27 -6.28 4.97
C THR A 77 1.06 -5.39 4.66
N LEU A 78 1.29 -4.09 4.75
CA LEU A 78 0.33 -3.05 4.36
C LEU A 78 0.86 -2.39 3.09
N ASN A 79 0.22 -2.65 1.96
CA ASN A 79 0.63 -2.10 0.68
C ASN A 79 -0.26 -0.91 0.33
N ILE A 80 0.34 0.26 0.14
CA ILE A 80 -0.37 1.55 0.01
C ILE A 80 -0.37 2.00 -1.45
N PRO A 81 -1.51 1.90 -2.15
CA PRO A 81 -1.55 2.24 -3.57
C PRO A 81 -1.90 3.71 -3.84
N ASP A 82 -1.10 4.36 -4.68
CA ASP A 82 -1.53 5.51 -5.47
C ASP A 82 -2.21 4.99 -6.75
N THR A 83 -3.46 4.57 -6.59
CA THR A 83 -4.20 3.81 -7.61
C THR A 83 -4.48 4.62 -8.88
N VAL A 84 -4.69 5.92 -8.74
CA VAL A 84 -4.95 6.81 -9.90
C VAL A 84 -3.71 7.52 -10.42
N GLY A 85 -2.56 7.33 -9.76
CA GLY A 85 -1.26 7.82 -10.21
C GLY A 85 -1.15 9.34 -10.25
N TYR A 86 -1.76 10.06 -9.30
CA TYR A 86 -1.78 11.52 -9.34
C TYR A 86 -1.27 12.21 -8.06
N THR A 87 -0.82 11.46 -7.06
CA THR A 87 -0.16 12.06 -5.91
C THR A 87 1.21 12.62 -6.28
N THR A 88 1.60 13.69 -5.62
CA THR A 88 2.96 14.22 -5.70
C THR A 88 3.87 13.53 -4.68
N PRO A 89 5.22 13.56 -4.85
CA PRO A 89 6.13 12.92 -3.90
C PRO A 89 5.98 13.41 -2.45
N ASP A 90 5.72 14.71 -2.25
CA ASP A 90 5.52 15.28 -0.91
C ASP A 90 4.21 14.81 -0.26
N GLU A 91 3.13 14.71 -1.04
CA GLU A 91 1.84 14.16 -0.58
C GLU A 91 1.99 12.68 -0.22
N TYR A 92 2.66 11.91 -1.07
CA TYR A 92 2.83 10.49 -0.84
C TYR A 92 3.77 10.19 0.35
N PHE A 93 4.84 10.99 0.51
CA PHE A 93 5.67 10.94 1.72
C PHE A 93 4.83 11.14 2.98
N LYS A 94 4.02 12.20 3.02
CA LYS A 94 3.15 12.50 4.17
C LYS A 94 2.13 11.40 4.45
N LEU A 95 1.57 10.80 3.41
CA LEU A 95 0.64 9.68 3.53
C LEU A 95 1.32 8.47 4.22
N ILE A 96 2.49 8.06 3.74
CA ILE A 96 3.22 6.91 4.31
C ILE A 96 3.71 7.21 5.73
N ASP A 97 4.28 8.39 5.97
CA ASP A 97 4.71 8.82 7.30
C ASP A 97 3.55 8.85 8.31
N GLY A 98 2.39 9.37 7.88
CA GLY A 98 1.16 9.37 8.69
C GLY A 98 0.67 7.97 9.01
N ILE A 99 0.64 7.06 8.03
CA ILE A 99 0.25 5.66 8.23
C ILE A 99 1.18 4.98 9.25
N ILE A 100 2.49 5.16 9.14
CA ILE A 100 3.45 4.55 10.07
C ILE A 100 3.26 5.09 11.49
N LYS A 101 2.97 6.39 11.64
CA LYS A 101 2.85 7.03 12.95
C LYS A 101 1.52 6.82 13.66
N HIS A 102 0.43 6.71 12.90
CA HIS A 102 -0.92 6.80 13.46
C HIS A 102 -1.74 5.51 13.35
N THR A 103 -1.30 4.51 12.56
CA THR A 103 -2.05 3.25 12.43
C THR A 103 -1.99 2.45 13.74
N PRO A 104 -3.14 2.11 14.35
CA PRO A 104 -3.16 1.28 15.54
C PRO A 104 -2.52 -0.09 15.32
N GLY A 105 -1.69 -0.55 16.24
CA GLY A 105 -1.02 -1.84 16.14
C GLY A 105 0.22 -1.86 15.26
N MET A 106 0.66 -0.72 14.70
CA MET A 106 1.90 -0.64 13.96
C MET A 106 3.10 -1.02 14.86
N HIS A 107 3.97 -1.88 14.38
CA HIS A 107 5.20 -2.31 15.05
C HIS A 107 6.22 -2.82 14.04
N ASP A 108 7.45 -3.07 14.45
CA ASP A 108 8.59 -3.43 13.57
C ASP A 108 8.39 -4.73 12.76
N GLY A 109 7.41 -5.56 13.15
CA GLY A 109 7.04 -6.78 12.41
C GLY A 109 6.09 -6.53 11.24
N ILE A 110 5.57 -5.31 11.08
CA ILE A 110 4.69 -4.95 9.96
C ILE A 110 5.50 -4.27 8.86
N THR A 111 5.43 -4.82 7.66
CA THR A 111 6.05 -4.20 6.48
C THR A 111 5.09 -3.20 5.85
N VAL A 112 5.51 -1.94 5.68
CA VAL A 112 4.81 -0.98 4.82
C VAL A 112 5.40 -1.07 3.42
N SER A 113 4.52 -1.28 2.45
CA SER A 113 4.81 -1.38 1.02
C SER A 113 4.23 -0.19 0.27
N VAL A 114 4.86 0.21 -0.81
CA VAL A 114 4.40 1.26 -1.72
C VAL A 114 4.07 0.69 -3.09
N HIS A 115 2.99 1.18 -3.70
CA HIS A 115 2.56 0.81 -5.04
C HIS A 115 2.06 2.05 -5.77
N CYS A 116 2.76 2.49 -6.82
CA CYS A 116 2.45 3.75 -7.49
C CYS A 116 2.22 3.54 -8.98
N HIS A 117 1.14 4.15 -9.49
CA HIS A 117 0.85 4.27 -10.92
C HIS A 117 1.44 5.56 -11.48
N ASP A 118 1.62 5.61 -12.80
CA ASP A 118 2.48 6.60 -13.48
C ASP A 118 1.70 7.61 -14.34
N ASP A 119 0.44 7.83 -14.04
CA ASP A 119 -0.46 8.66 -14.84
C ASP A 119 0.05 10.11 -14.99
N LEU A 120 0.73 10.64 -13.97
CA LEU A 120 1.38 11.95 -14.03
C LEU A 120 2.93 11.86 -14.17
N GLY A 121 3.48 10.67 -14.46
CA GLY A 121 4.91 10.49 -14.60
C GLY A 121 5.69 10.58 -13.27
N MET A 122 5.06 10.26 -12.14
CA MET A 122 5.64 10.41 -10.79
C MET A 122 5.76 9.10 -10.03
N ALA A 123 5.44 7.95 -10.62
CA ALA A 123 5.39 6.67 -9.91
C ALA A 123 6.70 6.35 -9.18
N THR A 124 7.83 6.43 -9.86
CA THR A 124 9.15 6.17 -9.27
C THR A 124 9.50 7.20 -8.20
N ALA A 125 9.20 8.48 -8.43
CA ALA A 125 9.46 9.54 -7.46
C ALA A 125 8.61 9.35 -6.18
N ASN A 126 7.34 8.98 -6.34
CA ASN A 126 6.45 8.66 -5.21
C ASN A 126 6.92 7.43 -4.44
N ALA A 127 7.31 6.35 -5.13
CA ALA A 127 7.83 5.15 -4.48
C ALA A 127 9.09 5.47 -3.65
N LEU A 128 10.01 6.27 -4.18
CA LEU A 128 11.22 6.71 -3.45
C LEU A 128 10.87 7.61 -2.27
N ALA A 129 9.89 8.50 -2.39
CA ALA A 129 9.39 9.31 -1.29
C ALA A 129 8.79 8.45 -0.18
N GLY A 130 8.02 7.41 -0.53
CA GLY A 130 7.49 6.46 0.43
C GLY A 130 8.57 5.64 1.14
N ILE A 131 9.64 5.25 0.43
CA ILE A 131 10.81 4.59 1.05
C ILE A 131 11.49 5.53 2.05
N GLN A 132 11.66 6.82 1.72
CA GLN A 132 12.21 7.82 2.63
C GLN A 132 11.32 8.03 3.86
N ALA A 133 10.00 7.94 3.70
CA ALA A 133 9.05 8.02 4.81
C ALA A 133 9.06 6.78 5.73
N GLY A 134 9.70 5.67 5.32
CA GLY A 134 9.84 4.47 6.15
C GLY A 134 9.30 3.19 5.55
N ALA A 135 8.75 3.19 4.34
CA ALA A 135 8.38 1.94 3.65
C ALA A 135 9.61 1.04 3.42
N ARG A 136 9.39 -0.27 3.47
CA ARG A 136 10.47 -1.27 3.33
C ARG A 136 10.22 -2.28 2.22
N GLN A 137 9.12 -2.15 1.51
CA GLN A 137 8.81 -2.86 0.28
C GLN A 137 8.35 -1.86 -0.78
N ALA A 138 8.69 -2.10 -2.03
CA ALA A 138 8.13 -1.39 -3.18
C ALA A 138 7.66 -2.40 -4.22
N GLU A 139 6.42 -2.28 -4.65
CA GLU A 139 5.89 -3.02 -5.79
C GLU A 139 6.26 -2.28 -7.06
N VAL A 140 6.95 -2.98 -7.94
CA VAL A 140 7.54 -2.42 -9.15
C VAL A 140 7.35 -3.37 -10.32
N THR A 141 7.49 -2.86 -11.54
CA THR A 141 7.41 -3.68 -12.74
C THR A 141 8.64 -3.46 -13.63
N ILE A 142 9.03 -4.48 -14.39
CA ILE A 142 10.07 -4.37 -15.39
C ILE A 142 9.66 -3.31 -16.42
N ASN A 143 10.53 -2.35 -16.69
CA ASN A 143 10.29 -1.22 -17.60
C ASN A 143 9.07 -0.34 -17.23
N GLY A 144 8.56 -0.41 -16.02
CA GLY A 144 7.37 0.34 -15.61
C GLY A 144 6.07 -0.09 -16.32
N ILE A 145 6.02 -1.27 -16.91
CA ILE A 145 4.82 -1.76 -17.63
C ILE A 145 3.68 -1.99 -16.64
N GLY A 146 2.51 -1.42 -16.93
CA GLY A 146 1.35 -1.54 -16.07
C GLY A 146 0.08 -0.93 -16.68
N GLU A 147 -0.94 -0.75 -15.85
CA GLU A 147 -2.19 -0.12 -16.26
C GLU A 147 -1.97 1.31 -16.75
N ARG A 148 -2.73 1.72 -17.75
CA ARG A 148 -2.78 3.08 -18.33
C ARG A 148 -1.39 3.59 -18.75
N ALA A 149 -0.76 4.47 -17.94
CA ALA A 149 0.57 5.02 -18.20
C ALA A 149 1.71 4.16 -17.64
N GLY A 150 1.41 3.17 -16.80
CA GLY A 150 2.37 2.26 -16.21
C GLY A 150 2.44 2.33 -14.69
N ASN A 151 3.45 1.64 -14.15
CA ASN A 151 3.76 1.53 -12.73
C ASN A 151 5.18 2.01 -12.44
N THR A 152 5.56 2.01 -11.19
CA THR A 152 6.95 2.25 -10.78
C THR A 152 7.91 1.28 -11.49
N SER A 153 8.95 1.82 -12.12
CA SER A 153 9.97 1.03 -12.82
C SER A 153 10.96 0.40 -11.84
N LEU A 154 11.15 -0.92 -11.93
CA LEU A 154 12.15 -1.66 -11.15
C LEU A 154 13.55 -1.07 -11.34
N GLU A 155 13.93 -0.83 -12.59
CA GLU A 155 15.26 -0.37 -12.98
C GLU A 155 15.57 1.00 -12.35
N GLU A 156 14.61 1.90 -12.40
CA GLU A 156 14.75 3.26 -11.85
C GLU A 156 14.89 3.23 -10.32
N VAL A 157 14.07 2.45 -9.63
CA VAL A 157 14.15 2.31 -8.16
C VAL A 157 15.50 1.71 -7.76
N VAL A 158 15.87 0.57 -8.36
CA VAL A 158 17.13 -0.13 -8.03
C VAL A 158 18.35 0.75 -8.31
N MET A 159 18.38 1.43 -9.46
CA MET A 159 19.51 2.30 -9.81
C MET A 159 19.55 3.56 -8.95
N THR A 160 18.41 4.11 -8.57
CA THR A 160 18.37 5.25 -7.65
C THR A 160 18.89 4.87 -6.27
N LEU A 161 18.38 3.78 -5.68
CA LEU A 161 18.85 3.29 -4.38
C LEU A 161 20.34 2.97 -4.40
N LYS A 162 20.85 2.40 -5.48
CA LYS A 162 22.28 2.07 -5.64
C LYS A 162 23.16 3.33 -5.79
N THR A 163 22.76 4.27 -6.64
CA THR A 163 23.57 5.45 -6.94
C THR A 163 23.45 6.55 -5.89
N ARG A 164 22.32 6.61 -5.18
CA ARG A 164 22.04 7.59 -4.13
C ARG A 164 21.98 6.96 -2.74
N HIS A 165 22.67 5.85 -2.56
CA HIS A 165 22.75 5.08 -1.31
C HIS A 165 22.89 5.93 -0.02
N PRO A 166 23.70 7.01 0.05
CA PRO A 166 23.79 7.82 1.26
C PRO A 166 22.49 8.56 1.66
N ILE A 167 21.50 8.65 0.75
CA ILE A 167 20.21 9.29 1.01
C ILE A 167 19.17 8.29 1.54
N PHE A 168 19.33 7.01 1.18
CA PHE A 168 18.35 5.95 1.44
C PHE A 168 18.82 4.92 2.50
N ASN A 169 19.86 5.21 3.24
CA ASN A 169 20.38 4.37 4.34
C ASN A 169 19.75 4.73 5.67
#